data_8dd5cf3ac54586223fc6db2a62b656c6
#
_entry.id   8dd5cf3ac54586223fc6db2a62b656c6
#
_cell.length_a   1.000
_cell.length_b   1.000
_cell.length_c   1.000
_cell.angle_alpha   90.00
_cell.angle_beta   90.00
_cell.angle_gamma   90.00
#
_symmetry.space_group_name_H-M   'P 1'
#
loop_
_entity.id
_entity.type
_entity.pdbx_description
1 polymer ?
#
loop_
_entity_poly.entity_id
_entity_poly.type
_entity_poly.pdbx_seq_one_letter_code
_entity_poly.pdbx_strand_id
1 'polypeptide(L)'
;MGLVKAALGAASGVMGDQWKEYFYCDALPAEVLAVKGQKRTNGRSANRHSSENVISDGSVIAVADGQCVLIVEQGKVVDLCAEAGEYTYNTGTQPSLLSEGLAKNIDEVFAEIGKRFSFGGQAATDQRIYYINTKELMGNKYGTPSPVPFRVVDQRAGIDIDVSIRCFGEYSYRIVNPILFYTNVCGNVENEYTRDALEGQMRTEMMTALQPAFARISEMGIRYSALPGHTTELAEALNQELSGKWSKLRGIEIVSLGVSGVKASEEDEQMIKELQRSAAFMDPTRAAAHMVGAQASAMQAAASNTSAGPAMAFMGMNLSLIHISEPT
;
A
#
# COMPACT_ATOMS: atom_id res chain seq x y z
N MET A 1 -25.94 -19.38 14.14
CA MET A 1 -26.44 -19.08 12.79
C MET A 1 -25.29 -19.15 11.83
N GLY A 2 -25.43 -19.83 10.71
CA GLY A 2 -24.30 -20.05 9.81
C GLY A 2 -24.72 -20.23 8.36
N LEU A 3 -23.76 -20.01 7.46
CA LEU A 3 -23.89 -20.21 6.04
C LEU A 3 -23.48 -21.63 5.68
N VAL A 4 -24.30 -22.36 4.95
CA VAL A 4 -24.00 -23.70 4.45
C VAL A 4 -23.90 -23.60 2.93
N LYS A 5 -22.79 -24.07 2.36
CA LYS A 5 -22.57 -24.08 0.92
C LYS A 5 -23.70 -24.88 0.25
N ALA A 6 -24.44 -24.26 -0.65
CA ALA A 6 -25.46 -24.95 -1.43
C ALA A 6 -24.77 -25.99 -2.31
N ALA A 7 -25.24 -27.23 -2.28
CA ALA A 7 -24.67 -28.30 -3.08
C ALA A 7 -24.77 -27.93 -4.57
N LEU A 8 -23.65 -27.65 -5.20
CA LEU A 8 -23.52 -27.47 -6.63
C LEU A 8 -23.74 -28.83 -7.30
N GLY A 9 -24.93 -29.10 -7.72
CA GLY A 9 -25.16 -30.28 -8.51
C GLY A 9 -26.64 -30.50 -8.81
N ALA A 10 -26.95 -30.48 -10.06
CA ALA A 10 -28.18 -31.01 -10.69
C ALA A 10 -29.54 -30.35 -10.37
N ALA A 11 -29.57 -29.28 -9.59
CA ALA A 11 -30.85 -28.67 -9.18
C ALA A 11 -31.06 -27.21 -9.58
N SER A 12 -30.23 -26.63 -10.43
CA SER A 12 -30.37 -25.25 -10.84
C SER A 12 -31.69 -24.90 -11.57
N GLY A 13 -32.39 -25.92 -12.03
CA GLY A 13 -33.72 -25.76 -12.67
C GLY A 13 -34.92 -25.98 -11.73
N VAL A 14 -34.74 -26.72 -10.63
CA VAL A 14 -35.85 -27.09 -9.73
C VAL A 14 -35.82 -26.32 -8.40
N MET A 15 -34.64 -25.90 -7.92
CA MET A 15 -34.50 -25.14 -6.70
C MET A 15 -34.77 -23.62 -6.86
N GLY A 16 -34.75 -23.09 -8.07
CA GLY A 16 -35.00 -21.66 -8.31
C GLY A 16 -36.37 -21.16 -7.82
N ASP A 17 -37.30 -22.07 -7.53
CA ASP A 17 -38.66 -21.74 -7.06
C ASP A 17 -38.85 -21.87 -5.52
N GLN A 18 -37.86 -22.32 -4.75
CA GLN A 18 -38.03 -22.63 -3.31
C GLN A 18 -37.35 -21.66 -2.35
N TRP A 19 -36.46 -20.78 -2.84
CA TRP A 19 -35.85 -19.81 -1.92
C TRP A 19 -36.83 -18.72 -1.49
N LYS A 20 -36.79 -18.37 -0.20
CA LYS A 20 -37.65 -17.34 0.37
C LYS A 20 -37.20 -15.94 -0.02
N GLU A 21 -35.89 -15.70 0.05
CA GLU A 21 -35.21 -14.44 -0.26
C GLU A 21 -33.87 -14.76 -0.89
N TYR A 22 -33.44 -13.91 -1.82
CA TYR A 22 -32.15 -14.00 -2.46
C TYR A 22 -31.38 -12.70 -2.24
N PHE A 23 -30.26 -12.79 -1.57
CA PHE A 23 -29.36 -11.67 -1.30
C PHE A 23 -28.18 -11.73 -2.23
N TYR A 24 -27.87 -10.62 -2.82
CA TYR A 24 -26.78 -10.49 -3.78
C TYR A 24 -26.21 -9.09 -3.78
N CYS A 25 -25.03 -8.95 -4.38
CA CYS A 25 -24.43 -7.68 -4.74
C CYS A 25 -23.99 -7.78 -6.21
N ASP A 26 -24.28 -6.76 -6.98
CA ASP A 26 -23.69 -6.61 -8.31
C ASP A 26 -22.16 -6.45 -8.18
N ALA A 27 -21.45 -6.53 -9.30
CA ALA A 27 -20.01 -6.37 -9.31
C ALA A 27 -19.61 -5.03 -8.64
N LEU A 28 -18.81 -5.10 -7.56
CA LEU A 28 -18.31 -3.91 -6.88
C LEU A 28 -17.24 -3.22 -7.76
N PRO A 29 -17.45 -1.98 -8.20
CA PRO A 29 -16.42 -1.19 -8.84
C PRO A 29 -15.31 -0.82 -7.84
N ALA A 30 -14.16 -0.34 -8.33
CA ALA A 30 -13.02 0.01 -7.49
C ALA A 30 -13.30 1.19 -6.54
N GLU A 31 -14.29 2.00 -6.85
CA GLU A 31 -14.71 3.16 -6.08
C GLU A 31 -15.53 2.79 -4.84
N VAL A 32 -16.15 1.59 -4.84
CA VAL A 32 -17.02 1.14 -3.75
C VAL A 32 -16.29 0.11 -2.91
N LEU A 33 -16.14 0.41 -1.61
CA LEU A 33 -15.45 -0.43 -0.63
C LEU A 33 -16.41 -1.35 0.14
N ALA A 34 -17.60 -0.85 0.43
CA ALA A 34 -18.63 -1.61 1.12
C ALA A 34 -20.02 -1.18 0.63
N VAL A 35 -20.95 -2.12 0.55
CA VAL A 35 -22.33 -1.86 0.16
C VAL A 35 -23.27 -2.76 0.94
N LYS A 36 -24.49 -2.25 1.23
CA LYS A 36 -25.58 -3.07 1.75
C LYS A 36 -26.08 -4.03 0.68
N GLY A 37 -26.23 -5.30 1.02
CA GLY A 37 -26.72 -6.32 0.10
C GLY A 37 -28.13 -6.03 -0.43
N GLN A 38 -28.34 -6.30 -1.71
CA GLN A 38 -29.64 -6.18 -2.33
C GLN A 38 -30.47 -7.42 -2.05
N LYS A 39 -31.76 -7.21 -1.77
CA LYS A 39 -32.72 -8.28 -1.48
C LYS A 39 -33.67 -8.46 -2.66
N ARG A 40 -33.74 -9.67 -3.18
CA ARG A 40 -34.73 -10.08 -4.19
C ARG A 40 -35.69 -11.07 -3.57
N THR A 41 -36.98 -10.79 -3.64
CA THR A 41 -38.03 -11.70 -3.17
C THR A 41 -38.71 -12.35 -4.37
N ASN A 42 -38.98 -13.65 -4.27
CA ASN A 42 -39.78 -14.32 -5.30
C ASN A 42 -41.23 -13.91 -5.15
N GLY A 43 -41.91 -13.61 -6.26
CA GLY A 43 -43.31 -13.18 -6.28
C GLY A 43 -44.30 -14.20 -5.67
N ARG A 44 -43.89 -15.45 -5.46
CA ARG A 44 -44.61 -16.53 -4.75
C ARG A 44 -44.26 -16.65 -3.27
N SER A 45 -43.31 -15.89 -2.77
CA SER A 45 -42.96 -15.90 -1.37
C SER A 45 -44.13 -15.38 -0.51
N ALA A 46 -44.49 -16.14 0.52
CA ALA A 46 -45.48 -15.72 1.51
C ALA A 46 -45.03 -14.49 2.33
N ASN A 47 -43.79 -14.08 2.16
CA ASN A 47 -43.12 -13.06 2.97
C ASN A 47 -43.10 -11.67 2.29
N ARG A 48 -44.22 -11.27 1.65
CA ARG A 48 -44.36 -9.96 0.99
C ARG A 48 -44.26 -8.74 1.92
N HIS A 49 -44.29 -8.96 3.22
CA HIS A 49 -44.24 -7.94 4.25
C HIS A 49 -43.04 -8.11 5.22
N SER A 50 -42.00 -8.93 4.82
CA SER A 50 -40.80 -9.02 5.67
C SER A 50 -40.13 -7.65 5.73
N SER A 51 -39.77 -7.21 6.93
CA SER A 51 -38.98 -6.00 7.10
C SER A 51 -37.67 -6.15 6.31
N GLU A 52 -37.17 -5.05 5.76
CA GLU A 52 -35.91 -5.06 4.98
C GLU A 52 -34.72 -5.63 5.77
N ASN A 53 -34.81 -5.59 7.10
CA ASN A 53 -33.74 -5.95 8.01
C ASN A 53 -33.97 -7.29 8.73
N VAL A 54 -34.56 -8.27 8.06
CA VAL A 54 -34.69 -9.65 8.54
C VAL A 54 -34.30 -10.62 7.44
N ILE A 55 -33.46 -11.58 7.78
CA ILE A 55 -33.04 -12.68 6.89
C ILE A 55 -33.83 -13.92 7.27
N SER A 56 -34.68 -14.39 6.38
CA SER A 56 -35.48 -15.60 6.65
C SER A 56 -34.61 -16.86 6.58
N ASP A 57 -34.90 -17.82 7.45
CA ASP A 57 -34.28 -19.14 7.39
C ASP A 57 -34.54 -19.80 6.01
N GLY A 58 -33.50 -20.32 5.36
CA GLY A 58 -33.54 -20.86 4.02
C GLY A 58 -33.38 -19.80 2.91
N SER A 59 -33.05 -18.54 3.24
CA SER A 59 -32.64 -17.52 2.26
C SER A 59 -31.31 -17.87 1.63
N VAL A 60 -31.13 -17.50 0.36
CA VAL A 60 -29.89 -17.70 -0.37
C VAL A 60 -29.06 -16.41 -0.39
N ILE A 61 -27.78 -16.55 -0.15
CA ILE A 61 -26.80 -15.45 -0.19
C ILE A 61 -25.75 -15.80 -1.23
N ALA A 62 -25.66 -14.98 -2.28
CA ALA A 62 -24.68 -15.13 -3.34
C ALA A 62 -23.45 -14.29 -3.03
N VAL A 63 -22.27 -14.87 -3.17
CA VAL A 63 -20.96 -14.22 -3.02
C VAL A 63 -20.21 -14.36 -4.32
N ALA A 64 -19.77 -13.25 -4.90
CA ALA A 64 -18.95 -13.26 -6.12
C ALA A 64 -17.45 -13.17 -5.76
N ASP A 65 -16.59 -13.54 -6.72
CA ASP A 65 -15.16 -13.38 -6.58
C ASP A 65 -14.78 -11.91 -6.29
N GLY A 66 -13.86 -11.72 -5.35
CA GLY A 66 -13.43 -10.38 -4.91
C GLY A 66 -14.42 -9.67 -4.00
N GLN A 67 -15.41 -10.40 -3.47
CA GLN A 67 -16.34 -9.91 -2.46
C GLN A 67 -16.23 -10.75 -1.19
N CYS A 68 -16.46 -10.10 -0.05
CA CYS A 68 -16.69 -10.77 1.21
C CYS A 68 -18.05 -10.34 1.75
N VAL A 69 -18.91 -11.30 2.08
CA VAL A 69 -20.20 -11.02 2.71
C VAL A 69 -20.06 -11.05 4.23
N LEU A 70 -20.68 -10.08 4.89
CA LEU A 70 -20.82 -10.01 6.33
C LEU A 70 -22.31 -10.08 6.68
N ILE A 71 -22.67 -10.94 7.64
CA ILE A 71 -23.98 -10.94 8.27
C ILE A 71 -23.86 -10.18 9.59
N VAL A 72 -24.70 -9.18 9.75
CA VAL A 72 -24.70 -8.28 10.89
C VAL A 72 -26.04 -8.41 11.62
N GLU A 73 -26.00 -8.68 12.91
CA GLU A 73 -27.19 -8.71 13.78
C GLU A 73 -27.04 -7.66 14.87
N GLN A 74 -28.04 -6.79 14.99
CA GLN A 74 -28.03 -5.70 15.98
C GLN A 74 -26.73 -4.89 15.97
N GLY A 75 -26.22 -4.60 14.77
CA GLY A 75 -24.98 -3.85 14.55
C GLY A 75 -23.67 -4.64 14.76
N LYS A 76 -23.74 -5.95 14.98
CA LYS A 76 -22.57 -6.81 15.19
C LYS A 76 -22.41 -7.83 14.11
N VAL A 77 -21.19 -8.04 13.66
CA VAL A 77 -20.87 -9.10 12.69
C VAL A 77 -21.00 -10.45 13.38
N VAL A 78 -21.88 -11.31 12.85
CA VAL A 78 -22.15 -12.63 13.40
C VAL A 78 -21.68 -13.76 12.48
N ASP A 79 -21.52 -13.48 11.19
CA ASP A 79 -20.96 -14.46 10.23
C ASP A 79 -20.25 -13.74 9.09
N LEU A 80 -19.33 -14.47 8.43
CA LEU A 80 -18.52 -13.98 7.31
C LEU A 80 -18.33 -15.09 6.28
N CYS A 81 -18.44 -14.74 4.99
CA CYS A 81 -18.05 -15.61 3.89
C CYS A 81 -17.32 -14.83 2.81
N ALA A 82 -16.12 -15.26 2.45
CA ALA A 82 -15.32 -14.69 1.37
C ALA A 82 -15.07 -15.67 0.21
N GLU A 83 -15.61 -16.87 0.29
CA GLU A 83 -15.55 -17.87 -0.78
C GLU A 83 -16.69 -17.64 -1.75
N ALA A 84 -16.37 -17.55 -3.06
CA ALA A 84 -17.40 -17.38 -4.09
C ALA A 84 -18.35 -18.58 -4.16
N GLY A 85 -19.64 -18.29 -4.28
CA GLY A 85 -20.67 -19.31 -4.35
C GLY A 85 -22.04 -18.83 -3.88
N GLU A 86 -22.98 -19.76 -3.81
CA GLU A 86 -24.29 -19.55 -3.22
C GLU A 86 -24.41 -20.31 -1.91
N TYR A 87 -24.90 -19.65 -0.89
CA TYR A 87 -25.00 -20.16 0.47
C TYR A 87 -26.41 -20.05 0.98
N THR A 88 -26.88 -21.09 1.68
CA THR A 88 -28.19 -21.04 2.33
C THR A 88 -28.02 -20.60 3.78
N TYR A 89 -28.71 -19.54 4.14
CA TYR A 89 -28.76 -19.07 5.52
C TYR A 89 -29.60 -20.01 6.38
N ASN A 90 -29.02 -20.51 7.48
CA ASN A 90 -29.70 -21.43 8.38
C ASN A 90 -29.50 -20.95 9.83
N THR A 91 -30.61 -20.63 10.47
CA THR A 91 -30.64 -20.12 11.86
C THR A 91 -30.22 -21.17 12.90
N GLY A 92 -30.25 -22.45 12.56
CA GLY A 92 -29.91 -23.57 13.46
C GLY A 92 -28.45 -24.01 13.42
N THR A 93 -27.64 -23.51 12.49
CA THR A 93 -26.22 -23.86 12.36
C THR A 93 -25.30 -22.89 13.08
N GLN A 94 -24.11 -23.39 13.48
CA GLN A 94 -23.06 -22.52 13.99
C GLN A 94 -22.50 -21.63 12.86
N PRO A 95 -21.96 -20.44 13.19
CA PRO A 95 -21.32 -19.59 12.21
C PRO A 95 -20.30 -20.36 11.38
N SER A 96 -20.39 -20.26 10.07
CA SER A 96 -19.45 -20.88 9.15
C SER A 96 -18.47 -19.84 8.66
N LEU A 97 -17.33 -19.75 9.31
CA LEU A 97 -16.23 -18.87 8.95
C LEU A 97 -15.56 -19.38 7.66
N LEU A 98 -16.15 -19.11 6.52
CA LEU A 98 -15.61 -19.47 5.22
C LEU A 98 -14.69 -18.35 4.72
N SER A 99 -13.40 -18.44 5.07
CA SER A 99 -12.39 -17.42 4.76
C SER A 99 -11.15 -17.99 4.07
N GLU A 100 -11.32 -18.83 3.05
CA GLU A 100 -10.15 -19.24 2.27
C GLU A 100 -9.48 -18.02 1.63
N GLY A 101 -8.23 -17.72 2.01
CA GLY A 101 -7.40 -16.67 1.44
C GLY A 101 -7.44 -15.29 2.12
N LEU A 102 -8.24 -15.09 3.16
CA LEU A 102 -8.16 -13.90 4.00
C LEU A 102 -7.17 -14.12 5.17
N ALA A 103 -6.64 -13.01 5.72
CA ALA A 103 -5.56 -13.05 6.70
C ALA A 103 -5.80 -14.05 7.84
N LYS A 104 -4.76 -14.76 8.23
CA LYS A 104 -4.76 -15.81 9.26
C LYS A 104 -5.36 -15.41 10.62
N ASN A 105 -5.56 -14.11 10.85
CA ASN A 105 -6.02 -13.55 12.13
C ASN A 105 -7.53 -13.31 12.18
N ILE A 106 -8.29 -13.63 11.14
CA ILE A 106 -9.75 -13.46 11.13
C ILE A 106 -10.39 -14.38 12.18
N ASP A 107 -9.92 -15.62 12.30
CA ASP A 107 -10.42 -16.57 13.29
C ASP A 107 -10.19 -16.10 14.73
N GLU A 108 -9.05 -15.44 15.00
CA GLU A 108 -8.75 -14.86 16.32
C GLU A 108 -9.67 -13.66 16.64
N VAL A 109 -9.91 -12.79 15.66
CA VAL A 109 -10.81 -11.64 15.80
C VAL A 109 -12.26 -12.12 16.03
N PHE A 110 -12.67 -13.16 15.31
CA PHE A 110 -13.99 -13.79 15.52
C PHE A 110 -14.10 -14.49 16.87
N ALA A 111 -13.07 -15.21 17.30
CA ALA A 111 -13.02 -15.85 18.60
C ALA A 111 -13.11 -14.82 19.73
N GLU A 112 -12.52 -13.65 19.55
CA GLU A 112 -12.62 -12.55 20.50
C GLU A 112 -14.00 -11.89 20.50
N ILE A 113 -14.61 -11.71 19.33
CA ILE A 113 -15.97 -11.21 19.16
C ILE A 113 -16.98 -12.25 19.71
N GLY A 114 -16.82 -13.53 19.39
CA GLY A 114 -17.69 -14.61 19.86
C GLY A 114 -17.69 -14.81 21.38
N LYS A 115 -16.55 -14.58 22.05
CA LYS A 115 -16.48 -14.62 23.53
C LYS A 115 -17.29 -13.52 24.22
N ARG A 116 -17.61 -12.44 23.52
CA ARG A 116 -18.41 -11.33 24.05
C ARG A 116 -19.91 -11.55 23.95
N PHE A 117 -20.37 -12.63 23.29
CA PHE A 117 -21.77 -12.83 22.93
C PHE A 117 -22.30 -14.23 23.23
N SER A 118 -22.64 -14.47 24.49
CA SER A 118 -23.63 -15.45 24.84
C SER A 118 -24.99 -14.73 25.02
N PHE A 119 -25.75 -14.58 23.94
CA PHE A 119 -27.09 -14.05 24.01
C PHE A 119 -28.12 -15.19 24.09
N GLY A 120 -28.93 -15.14 25.12
CA GLY A 120 -30.14 -15.98 25.24
C GLY A 120 -31.16 -15.61 24.16
N GLY A 121 -31.48 -16.54 23.36
CA GLY A 121 -32.62 -16.91 22.57
C GLY A 121 -33.72 -15.91 22.19
N GLN A 122 -33.46 -14.63 22.00
CA GLN A 122 -34.42 -13.72 21.34
C GLN A 122 -34.15 -13.69 19.86
N ALA A 123 -35.20 -13.84 19.05
CA ALA A 123 -35.13 -13.67 17.60
C ALA A 123 -34.50 -12.31 17.27
N ALA A 124 -33.44 -12.29 16.46
CA ALA A 124 -32.80 -11.07 16.03
C ALA A 124 -33.80 -10.18 15.29
N THR A 125 -33.91 -8.94 15.73
CA THR A 125 -34.90 -7.97 15.21
C THR A 125 -34.33 -7.09 14.10
N ASP A 126 -32.97 -7.03 13.96
CA ASP A 126 -32.27 -6.25 12.93
C ASP A 126 -31.08 -7.07 12.39
N GLN A 127 -31.27 -7.64 11.20
CA GLN A 127 -30.28 -8.42 10.49
C GLN A 127 -29.98 -7.75 9.14
N ARG A 128 -28.72 -7.51 8.86
CA ARG A 128 -28.29 -6.86 7.61
C ARG A 128 -27.16 -7.65 6.97
N ILE A 129 -27.09 -7.57 5.64
CA ILE A 129 -26.03 -8.16 4.86
C ILE A 129 -25.21 -7.03 4.25
N TYR A 130 -23.91 -7.10 4.39
CA TYR A 130 -22.96 -6.19 3.75
C TYR A 130 -21.97 -6.95 2.89
N TYR A 131 -21.62 -6.37 1.77
CA TYR A 131 -20.59 -6.86 0.87
C TYR A 131 -19.40 -5.92 0.93
N ILE A 132 -18.23 -6.47 1.20
CA ILE A 132 -16.96 -5.74 1.28
C ILE A 132 -16.12 -6.10 0.04
N ASN A 133 -15.54 -5.09 -0.58
CA ASN A 133 -14.64 -5.26 -1.71
C ASN A 133 -13.27 -5.76 -1.22
N THR A 134 -12.91 -6.99 -1.61
CA THR A 134 -11.63 -7.61 -1.23
C THR A 134 -10.64 -7.64 -2.38
N LYS A 135 -10.97 -7.02 -3.52
CA LYS A 135 -10.07 -6.88 -4.66
C LYS A 135 -8.91 -5.92 -4.34
N GLU A 136 -7.88 -5.99 -5.13
CA GLU A 136 -6.82 -4.99 -5.11
C GLU A 136 -7.35 -3.65 -5.68
N LEU A 137 -7.20 -2.59 -4.90
CA LEU A 137 -7.67 -1.24 -5.21
C LEU A 137 -6.49 -0.40 -5.70
N MET A 138 -6.33 -0.34 -7.01
CA MET A 138 -5.22 0.32 -7.70
C MET A 138 -5.44 1.81 -7.93
N GLY A 139 -4.38 2.52 -8.37
CA GLY A 139 -4.43 3.90 -8.83
C GLY A 139 -4.53 4.93 -7.69
N ASN A 140 -4.09 4.59 -6.48
CA ASN A 140 -4.03 5.55 -5.38
C ASN A 140 -2.76 6.37 -5.49
N LYS A 141 -2.88 7.66 -5.75
CA LYS A 141 -1.73 8.55 -5.93
C LYS A 141 -1.21 9.05 -4.58
N TYR A 142 0.10 9.05 -4.46
CA TYR A 142 0.78 9.71 -3.34
C TYR A 142 1.89 10.63 -3.86
N GLY A 143 2.27 11.62 -3.05
CA GLY A 143 3.37 12.50 -3.37
C GLY A 143 3.68 13.42 -2.20
N THR A 144 4.96 13.70 -1.99
CA THR A 144 5.43 14.55 -0.88
C THR A 144 5.25 16.02 -1.25
N PRO A 145 4.29 16.74 -0.65
CA PRO A 145 4.10 18.18 -0.93
C PRO A 145 5.31 18.99 -0.45
N SER A 146 5.91 18.58 0.66
CA SER A 146 7.17 19.12 1.18
C SER A 146 8.26 18.08 1.07
N PRO A 147 9.53 18.49 0.87
CA PRO A 147 10.65 17.57 0.88
C PRO A 147 10.72 16.78 2.20
N VAL A 148 11.09 15.51 2.10
CA VAL A 148 11.27 14.60 3.24
C VAL A 148 12.75 14.30 3.39
N PRO A 149 13.32 14.33 4.60
CA PRO A 149 14.72 14.01 4.81
C PRO A 149 14.99 12.53 4.47
N PHE A 150 16.09 12.30 3.78
CA PHE A 150 16.61 10.98 3.43
C PHE A 150 18.11 10.95 3.71
N ARG A 151 18.56 10.05 4.57
CA ARG A 151 19.97 9.91 4.89
C ARG A 151 20.70 9.19 3.77
N VAL A 152 21.75 9.79 3.25
CA VAL A 152 22.65 9.20 2.25
C VAL A 152 23.93 8.77 2.93
N VAL A 153 24.18 7.46 2.94
CA VAL A 153 25.41 6.88 3.47
C VAL A 153 26.19 6.24 2.34
N ASP A 154 27.43 6.69 2.15
CA ASP A 154 28.39 6.03 1.25
C ASP A 154 29.71 5.80 2.01
N GLN A 155 29.86 4.59 2.56
CA GLN A 155 31.02 4.22 3.38
C GLN A 155 32.34 4.31 2.59
N ARG A 156 32.31 4.12 1.26
CA ARG A 156 33.52 4.19 0.40
C ARG A 156 33.97 5.63 0.19
N ALA A 157 33.02 6.54 0.14
CA ALA A 157 33.27 7.97 -0.04
C ALA A 157 33.36 8.72 1.31
N GLY A 158 33.09 8.05 2.44
CA GLY A 158 33.00 8.69 3.76
C GLY A 158 31.87 9.71 3.86
N ILE A 159 30.78 9.52 3.06
CA ILE A 159 29.65 10.43 3.02
C ILE A 159 28.58 9.92 3.99
N ASP A 160 28.12 10.77 4.89
CA ASP A 160 26.97 10.55 5.78
C ASP A 160 26.25 11.90 5.94
N ILE A 161 25.22 12.13 5.14
CA ILE A 161 24.49 13.40 5.05
C ILE A 161 23.00 13.15 4.89
N ASP A 162 22.19 14.08 5.39
CA ASP A 162 20.77 14.12 5.10
C ASP A 162 20.50 15.01 3.90
N VAL A 163 19.68 14.51 2.98
CA VAL A 163 19.22 15.23 1.78
C VAL A 163 17.71 15.34 1.80
N SER A 164 17.19 16.40 1.22
CA SER A 164 15.76 16.65 1.12
C SER A 164 15.22 16.11 -0.19
N ILE A 165 14.42 15.03 -0.13
CA ILE A 165 13.87 14.40 -1.33
C ILE A 165 12.38 14.66 -1.49
N ARG A 166 11.94 14.78 -2.73
CA ARG A 166 10.53 14.69 -3.13
C ARG A 166 10.32 13.37 -3.85
N CYS A 167 9.25 12.68 -3.47
CA CYS A 167 8.89 11.39 -4.05
C CYS A 167 7.40 11.41 -4.39
N PHE A 168 7.04 10.82 -5.52
CA PHE A 168 5.65 10.62 -5.92
C PHE A 168 5.48 9.32 -6.69
N GLY A 169 4.28 8.80 -6.65
CA GLY A 169 3.95 7.55 -7.31
C GLY A 169 2.52 7.12 -7.05
N GLU A 170 2.27 5.84 -7.23
CA GLU A 170 0.98 5.22 -7.00
C GLU A 170 1.15 3.98 -6.13
N TYR A 171 0.12 3.66 -5.37
CA TYR A 171 0.07 2.43 -4.59
C TYR A 171 -1.27 1.74 -4.77
N SER A 172 -1.29 0.46 -4.50
CA SER A 172 -2.50 -0.31 -4.35
C SER A 172 -2.65 -0.82 -2.92
N TYR A 173 -3.88 -0.98 -2.50
CA TYR A 173 -4.19 -1.57 -1.20
C TYR A 173 -5.34 -2.57 -1.33
N ARG A 174 -5.52 -3.38 -0.33
CA ARG A 174 -6.60 -4.36 -0.21
C ARG A 174 -7.14 -4.39 1.20
N ILE A 175 -8.44 -4.66 1.32
CA ILE A 175 -9.06 -4.98 2.60
C ILE A 175 -8.77 -6.45 2.90
N VAL A 176 -7.90 -6.69 3.88
CA VAL A 176 -7.46 -8.04 4.31
C VAL A 176 -8.26 -8.55 5.51
N ASN A 177 -8.88 -7.66 6.27
CA ASN A 177 -9.78 -8.01 7.36
C ASN A 177 -11.09 -7.25 7.27
N PRO A 178 -12.11 -7.81 6.60
CA PRO A 178 -13.41 -7.18 6.41
C PRO A 178 -14.15 -6.84 7.71
N ILE A 179 -13.91 -7.60 8.78
CA ILE A 179 -14.56 -7.36 10.07
C ILE A 179 -14.04 -6.07 10.71
N LEU A 180 -12.72 -5.92 10.76
CA LEU A 180 -12.10 -4.69 11.26
C LEU A 180 -12.50 -3.49 10.40
N PHE A 181 -12.54 -3.67 9.08
CA PHE A 181 -12.98 -2.63 8.17
C PHE A 181 -14.43 -2.22 8.44
N TYR A 182 -15.33 -3.18 8.58
CA TYR A 182 -16.74 -2.90 8.91
C TYR A 182 -16.86 -2.21 10.26
N THR A 183 -16.23 -2.77 11.30
CA THR A 183 -16.41 -2.30 12.68
C THR A 183 -15.84 -0.90 12.91
N ASN A 184 -14.68 -0.59 12.29
CA ASN A 184 -13.93 0.62 12.60
C ASN A 184 -14.00 1.70 11.50
N VAL A 185 -14.51 1.36 10.30
CA VAL A 185 -14.52 2.30 9.17
C VAL A 185 -15.91 2.55 8.63
N CYS A 186 -16.61 1.52 8.13
CA CYS A 186 -17.85 1.71 7.36
C CYS A 186 -19.10 1.22 8.10
N GLY A 187 -19.05 0.92 9.39
CA GLY A 187 -20.16 0.33 10.13
C GLY A 187 -21.51 1.03 9.91
N ASN A 188 -22.55 0.22 9.67
CA ASN A 188 -23.94 0.66 9.48
C ASN A 188 -24.17 1.64 8.31
N VAL A 189 -23.35 1.55 7.26
CA VAL A 189 -23.59 2.33 6.03
C VAL A 189 -24.97 1.99 5.46
N GLU A 190 -25.72 3.01 5.05
CA GLU A 190 -27.09 2.81 4.55
C GLU A 190 -27.11 2.22 3.14
N ASN A 191 -26.30 2.73 2.24
CA ASN A 191 -26.22 2.29 0.85
C ASN A 191 -24.83 1.75 0.53
N GLU A 192 -23.86 2.66 0.33
CA GLU A 192 -22.50 2.32 -0.06
C GLU A 192 -21.48 3.18 0.70
N TYR A 193 -20.30 2.63 0.92
CA TYR A 193 -19.13 3.33 1.45
C TYR A 193 -18.08 3.43 0.35
N THR A 194 -17.78 4.64 -0.07
CA THR A 194 -16.88 4.88 -1.20
C THR A 194 -15.45 5.12 -0.75
N ARG A 195 -14.54 4.91 -1.67
CA ARG A 195 -13.09 5.13 -1.51
C ARG A 195 -12.75 6.58 -1.13
N ASP A 196 -13.48 7.56 -1.71
CA ASP A 196 -13.25 8.98 -1.46
C ASP A 196 -13.37 9.37 0.01
N ALA A 197 -14.27 8.69 0.74
CA ALA A 197 -14.46 8.92 2.18
C ALA A 197 -13.22 8.57 3.02
N LEU A 198 -12.36 7.66 2.51
CA LEU A 198 -11.18 7.17 3.21
C LEU A 198 -9.88 7.80 2.67
N GLU A 199 -9.86 8.24 1.41
CA GLU A 199 -8.66 8.65 0.67
C GLU A 199 -7.85 9.74 1.39
N GLY A 200 -8.51 10.78 1.88
CA GLY A 200 -7.85 11.90 2.56
C GLY A 200 -7.06 11.47 3.80
N GLN A 201 -7.65 10.60 4.61
CA GLN A 201 -7.01 10.07 5.81
C GLN A 201 -5.84 9.14 5.45
N MET A 202 -6.05 8.23 4.50
CA MET A 202 -5.00 7.31 4.04
C MET A 202 -3.81 8.07 3.46
N ARG A 203 -4.06 9.09 2.66
CA ARG A 203 -3.01 9.94 2.09
C ARG A 203 -2.17 10.62 3.19
N THR A 204 -2.81 11.20 4.19
CA THR A 204 -2.10 11.87 5.30
C THR A 204 -1.26 10.89 6.11
N GLU A 205 -1.79 9.71 6.41
CA GLU A 205 -1.07 8.68 7.15
C GLU A 205 0.08 8.08 6.33
N MET A 206 -0.12 7.86 5.03
CA MET A 206 0.93 7.44 4.10
C MET A 206 2.10 8.42 4.11
N MET A 207 1.80 9.73 4.02
CA MET A 207 2.81 10.78 4.05
C MET A 207 3.63 10.77 5.34
N THR A 208 2.97 10.53 6.47
CA THR A 208 3.64 10.43 7.77
C THR A 208 4.53 9.20 7.86
N ALA A 209 4.11 8.08 7.27
CA ALA A 209 4.85 6.83 7.29
C ALA A 209 6.05 6.80 6.32
N LEU A 210 6.05 7.64 5.29
CA LEU A 210 7.14 7.71 4.32
C LEU A 210 8.49 8.06 4.96
N GLN A 211 8.51 8.98 5.93
CA GLN A 211 9.76 9.39 6.56
C GLN A 211 10.45 8.22 7.31
N PRO A 212 9.81 7.52 8.26
CA PRO A 212 10.43 6.36 8.90
C PRO A 212 10.70 5.21 7.91
N ALA A 213 9.86 5.01 6.89
CA ALA A 213 10.12 4.01 5.86
C ALA A 213 11.40 4.35 5.06
N PHE A 214 11.60 5.60 4.69
CA PHE A 214 12.85 6.05 4.04
C PHE A 214 14.08 5.89 4.94
N ALA A 215 13.95 6.13 6.24
CA ALA A 215 15.04 5.89 7.18
C ALA A 215 15.47 4.42 7.17
N ARG A 216 14.52 3.48 7.20
CA ARG A 216 14.82 2.04 7.10
C ARG A 216 15.49 1.65 5.78
N ILE A 217 15.00 2.19 4.67
CA ILE A 217 15.60 1.94 3.35
C ILE A 217 17.03 2.49 3.29
N SER A 218 17.27 3.65 3.88
CA SER A 218 18.61 4.22 3.99
C SER A 218 19.55 3.36 4.84
N GLU A 219 19.09 2.82 5.96
CA GLU A 219 19.84 1.88 6.82
C GLU A 219 20.26 0.62 6.07
N MET A 220 19.48 0.18 5.08
CA MET A 220 19.84 -0.93 4.19
C MET A 220 20.93 -0.54 3.16
N GLY A 221 21.40 0.71 3.16
CA GLY A 221 22.40 1.22 2.21
C GLY A 221 21.85 1.53 0.82
N ILE A 222 20.53 1.58 0.65
CA ILE A 222 19.87 1.89 -0.61
C ILE A 222 19.84 3.40 -0.79
N ARG A 223 20.36 3.88 -1.93
CA ARG A 223 20.35 5.31 -2.28
C ARG A 223 18.96 5.76 -2.72
N TYR A 224 18.62 7.04 -2.47
CA TYR A 224 17.31 7.60 -2.90
C TYR A 224 17.08 7.44 -4.40
N SER A 225 18.10 7.56 -5.24
CA SER A 225 18.01 7.38 -6.70
C SER A 225 17.71 5.94 -7.13
N ALA A 226 17.90 4.95 -6.25
CA ALA A 226 17.60 3.55 -6.50
C ALA A 226 16.20 3.12 -6.00
N LEU A 227 15.48 3.99 -5.30
CA LEU A 227 14.13 3.71 -4.78
C LEU A 227 13.16 3.13 -5.82
N PRO A 228 13.14 3.60 -7.10
CA PRO A 228 12.27 2.99 -8.11
C PRO A 228 12.54 1.50 -8.37
N GLY A 229 13.74 1.01 -8.04
CA GLY A 229 14.11 -0.40 -8.15
C GLY A 229 13.85 -1.21 -6.86
N HIS A 230 13.51 -0.56 -5.74
CA HIS A 230 13.33 -1.16 -4.41
C HIS A 230 11.92 -0.91 -3.86
N THR A 231 10.93 -0.98 -4.74
CA THR A 231 9.53 -0.69 -4.38
C THR A 231 8.92 -1.72 -3.45
N THR A 232 9.36 -2.97 -3.52
CA THR A 232 8.91 -4.05 -2.62
C THR A 232 9.36 -3.79 -1.20
N GLU A 233 10.64 -3.51 -1.00
CA GLU A 233 11.21 -3.21 0.32
C GLU A 233 10.58 -1.95 0.92
N LEU A 234 10.29 -0.95 0.08
CA LEU A 234 9.61 0.26 0.54
C LEU A 234 8.15 -0.02 0.93
N ALA A 235 7.43 -0.87 0.18
CA ALA A 235 6.07 -1.28 0.52
C ALA A 235 6.03 -2.06 1.86
N GLU A 236 7.00 -2.96 2.08
CA GLU A 236 7.15 -3.69 3.35
C GLU A 236 7.43 -2.73 4.52
N ALA A 237 8.35 -1.78 4.34
CA ALA A 237 8.67 -0.78 5.35
C ALA A 237 7.43 0.08 5.69
N LEU A 238 6.67 0.51 4.69
CA LEU A 238 5.43 1.26 4.87
C LEU A 238 4.36 0.43 5.59
N ASN A 239 4.17 -0.84 5.22
CA ASN A 239 3.22 -1.72 5.90
C ASN A 239 3.58 -1.91 7.38
N GLN A 240 4.87 -2.00 7.72
CA GLN A 240 5.31 -2.08 9.12
C GLN A 240 4.96 -0.79 9.89
N GLU A 241 5.23 0.38 9.32
CA GLU A 241 4.92 1.68 9.94
C GLU A 241 3.41 1.93 10.08
N LEU A 242 2.64 1.52 9.07
CA LEU A 242 1.19 1.69 9.04
C LEU A 242 0.42 0.58 9.76
N SER A 243 1.09 -0.52 10.15
CA SER A 243 0.44 -1.73 10.69
C SER A 243 -0.50 -1.44 11.86
N GLY A 244 -0.15 -0.53 12.75
CA GLY A 244 -0.99 -0.17 13.90
C GLY A 244 -2.33 0.44 13.51
N LYS A 245 -2.35 1.25 12.46
CA LYS A 245 -3.54 2.00 12.00
C LYS A 245 -4.27 1.31 10.85
N TRP A 246 -3.52 0.74 9.91
CA TRP A 246 -4.11 0.17 8.69
C TRP A 246 -4.47 -1.30 8.90
N SER A 247 -3.50 -2.15 9.20
CA SER A 247 -3.73 -3.59 9.31
C SER A 247 -4.51 -3.93 10.59
N LYS A 248 -4.02 -3.52 11.76
CA LYS A 248 -4.61 -3.91 13.06
C LYS A 248 -5.90 -3.19 13.40
N LEU A 249 -6.07 -1.93 12.98
CA LEU A 249 -7.27 -1.17 13.30
C LEU A 249 -8.32 -1.25 12.18
N ARG A 250 -7.90 -1.09 10.91
CA ARG A 250 -8.84 -1.00 9.78
C ARG A 250 -8.88 -2.24 8.89
N GLY A 251 -7.95 -3.17 9.07
CA GLY A 251 -7.86 -4.37 8.23
C GLY A 251 -7.47 -4.09 6.79
N ILE A 252 -6.60 -3.09 6.54
CA ILE A 252 -6.13 -2.65 5.23
C ILE A 252 -4.62 -2.85 5.14
N GLU A 253 -4.12 -3.30 3.98
CA GLU A 253 -2.68 -3.45 3.70
C GLU A 253 -2.33 -2.94 2.32
N ILE A 254 -1.12 -2.39 2.18
CA ILE A 254 -0.54 -2.06 0.88
C ILE A 254 -0.15 -3.37 0.20
N VAL A 255 -0.61 -3.53 -1.04
CA VAL A 255 -0.28 -4.70 -1.88
C VAL A 255 0.94 -4.39 -2.74
N SER A 256 0.94 -3.23 -3.39
CA SER A 256 2.04 -2.79 -4.22
C SER A 256 2.28 -1.29 -4.09
N LEU A 257 3.51 -0.89 -4.36
CA LEU A 257 3.92 0.51 -4.39
C LEU A 257 4.75 0.76 -5.64
N GLY A 258 4.37 1.77 -6.41
CA GLY A 258 5.14 2.28 -7.54
C GLY A 258 5.75 3.64 -7.19
N VAL A 259 7.02 3.82 -7.51
CA VAL A 259 7.72 5.11 -7.38
C VAL A 259 7.92 5.67 -8.78
N SER A 260 7.14 6.68 -9.15
CA SER A 260 7.20 7.30 -10.47
C SER A 260 8.35 8.30 -10.60
N GLY A 261 8.75 8.90 -9.50
CA GLY A 261 9.90 9.81 -9.47
C GLY A 261 10.37 10.13 -8.08
N VAL A 262 11.70 10.29 -7.97
CA VAL A 262 12.39 10.77 -6.77
C VAL A 262 13.38 11.83 -7.19
N LYS A 263 13.36 12.98 -6.53
CA LYS A 263 14.31 14.08 -6.77
C LYS A 263 14.79 14.63 -5.44
N ALA A 264 16.10 14.80 -5.31
CA ALA A 264 16.65 15.64 -4.26
C ALA A 264 16.54 17.13 -4.66
N SER A 265 16.78 18.05 -3.72
CA SER A 265 16.91 19.45 -4.06
C SER A 265 18.14 19.68 -4.96
N GLU A 266 18.13 20.72 -5.77
CA GLU A 266 19.29 21.03 -6.66
C GLU A 266 20.55 21.29 -5.84
N GLU A 267 20.41 21.90 -4.68
CA GLU A 267 21.52 22.17 -3.75
C GLU A 267 22.11 20.86 -3.20
N ASP A 268 21.24 19.94 -2.76
CA ASP A 268 21.66 18.63 -2.25
C ASP A 268 22.31 17.75 -3.34
N GLU A 269 21.77 17.79 -4.57
CA GLU A 269 22.37 17.07 -5.70
C GLU A 269 23.76 17.61 -6.04
N GLN A 270 23.94 18.92 -6.00
CA GLN A 270 25.25 19.55 -6.21
C GLN A 270 26.21 19.16 -5.10
N MET A 271 25.79 19.26 -3.86
CA MET A 271 26.61 18.85 -2.70
C MET A 271 27.04 17.38 -2.78
N ILE A 272 26.14 16.46 -3.11
CA ILE A 272 26.49 15.04 -3.30
C ILE A 272 27.53 14.87 -4.41
N LYS A 273 27.36 15.55 -5.54
CA LYS A 273 28.31 15.49 -6.67
C LYS A 273 29.70 16.02 -6.28
N GLU A 274 29.74 17.11 -5.51
CA GLU A 274 31.01 17.67 -5.00
C GLU A 274 31.70 16.73 -4.02
N LEU A 275 30.93 16.17 -3.06
CA LEU A 275 31.48 15.20 -2.10
C LEU A 275 32.01 13.93 -2.81
N GLN A 276 31.26 13.41 -3.78
CA GLN A 276 31.70 12.26 -4.58
C GLN A 276 32.95 12.59 -5.39
N ARG A 277 33.04 13.78 -5.95
CA ARG A 277 34.24 14.25 -6.66
C ARG A 277 35.44 14.37 -5.70
N SER A 278 35.23 14.97 -4.55
CA SER A 278 36.28 15.10 -3.52
C SER A 278 36.76 13.75 -3.03
N ALA A 279 35.86 12.83 -2.77
CA ALA A 279 36.20 11.45 -2.38
C ALA A 279 36.97 10.69 -3.48
N ALA A 280 36.64 10.93 -4.75
CA ALA A 280 37.39 10.36 -5.87
C ALA A 280 38.83 10.87 -5.95
N PHE A 281 39.09 12.10 -5.46
CA PHE A 281 40.44 12.67 -5.39
C PHE A 281 41.23 12.28 -4.13
N MET A 282 40.61 11.63 -3.16
CA MET A 282 41.35 11.05 -2.03
C MET A 282 42.15 9.80 -2.42
N ASP A 283 41.86 9.18 -3.55
CA ASP A 283 42.69 8.13 -4.14
C ASP A 283 43.93 8.76 -4.77
N PRO A 284 45.17 8.49 -4.27
CA PRO A 284 46.40 9.11 -4.77
C PRO A 284 46.63 8.94 -6.27
N THR A 285 46.20 7.80 -6.79
CA THR A 285 46.37 7.48 -8.21
C THR A 285 45.47 8.33 -9.11
N ARG A 286 44.22 8.57 -8.65
CA ARG A 286 43.26 9.42 -9.36
C ARG A 286 43.57 10.90 -9.22
N ALA A 287 44.05 11.30 -8.03
CA ALA A 287 44.50 12.67 -7.79
C ALA A 287 45.68 13.03 -8.70
N ALA A 288 46.66 12.17 -8.81
CA ALA A 288 47.80 12.36 -9.72
C ALA A 288 47.35 12.47 -11.19
N ALA A 289 46.49 11.57 -11.64
CA ALA A 289 45.96 11.61 -13.01
C ALA A 289 45.19 12.91 -13.32
N HIS A 290 44.41 13.41 -12.32
CA HIS A 290 43.67 14.66 -12.47
C HIS A 290 44.59 15.89 -12.50
N MET A 291 45.64 15.90 -11.68
CA MET A 291 46.63 16.96 -11.70
C MET A 291 47.33 17.03 -13.05
N VAL A 292 47.75 15.88 -13.61
CA VAL A 292 48.36 15.81 -14.95
C VAL A 292 47.38 16.31 -16.02
N GLY A 293 46.10 15.91 -15.93
CA GLY A 293 45.08 16.37 -16.87
C GLY A 293 44.80 17.88 -16.76
N ALA A 294 44.71 18.42 -15.53
CA ALA A 294 44.52 19.85 -15.30
C ALA A 294 45.71 20.67 -15.78
N GLN A 295 46.93 20.15 -15.58
CA GLN A 295 48.17 20.77 -16.08
C GLN A 295 48.22 20.78 -17.63
N ALA A 296 47.84 19.69 -18.27
CA ALA A 296 47.76 19.59 -19.73
C ALA A 296 46.69 20.57 -20.28
N SER A 297 45.53 20.66 -19.64
CA SER A 297 44.47 21.60 -20.02
C SER A 297 44.90 23.08 -19.83
N ALA A 298 45.61 23.39 -18.74
CA ALA A 298 46.15 24.71 -18.52
C ALA A 298 47.21 25.10 -19.57
N MET A 299 48.07 24.15 -19.95
CA MET A 299 49.03 24.34 -21.03
C MET A 299 48.34 24.55 -22.38
N GLN A 300 47.30 23.81 -22.68
CA GLN A 300 46.51 23.95 -23.89
C GLN A 300 45.79 25.30 -23.95
N ALA A 301 45.21 25.74 -22.82
CA ALA A 301 44.58 27.05 -22.72
C ALA A 301 45.60 28.19 -22.85
N ALA A 302 46.78 28.04 -22.24
CA ALA A 302 47.86 29.00 -22.39
C ALA A 302 48.39 29.07 -23.85
N ALA A 303 48.49 27.92 -24.52
CA ALA A 303 48.92 27.86 -25.94
C ALA A 303 47.87 28.42 -26.92
N SER A 304 46.58 28.31 -26.59
CA SER A 304 45.48 28.88 -27.41
C SER A 304 45.24 30.37 -27.17
N ASN A 305 45.85 30.94 -26.17
CA ASN A 305 45.69 32.38 -25.85
C ASN A 305 46.67 33.23 -26.67
N THR A 306 46.23 33.68 -27.84
CA THR A 306 47.01 34.47 -28.80
C THR A 306 47.38 35.85 -28.30
N SER A 307 46.83 36.33 -27.19
CA SER A 307 47.15 37.65 -26.61
C SER A 307 48.27 37.64 -25.56
N ALA A 308 48.69 36.46 -25.11
CA ALA A 308 49.84 36.31 -24.20
C ALA A 308 51.10 36.10 -25.03
N GLY A 309 52.00 37.08 -25.01
CA GLY A 309 53.27 37.01 -25.76
C GLY A 309 54.14 35.81 -25.36
N PRO A 310 55.16 35.47 -26.15
CA PRO A 310 56.02 34.25 -26.01
C PRO A 310 56.64 34.02 -24.65
N ALA A 311 56.75 35.08 -23.82
CA ALA A 311 57.30 35.01 -22.44
C ALA A 311 56.45 34.22 -21.47
N MET A 312 55.13 34.18 -21.64
CA MET A 312 54.25 33.41 -20.74
C MET A 312 54.26 31.89 -21.06
N ALA A 313 54.52 31.51 -22.31
CA ALA A 313 54.68 30.09 -22.70
C ALA A 313 55.97 29.49 -22.10
N PHE A 314 57.02 30.28 -21.96
CA PHE A 314 58.28 29.88 -21.36
C PHE A 314 58.19 29.73 -19.84
N MET A 315 57.38 30.58 -19.14
CA MET A 315 57.13 30.49 -17.69
C MET A 315 56.36 29.24 -17.33
N GLY A 316 55.39 28.80 -18.16
CA GLY A 316 54.61 27.58 -17.98
C GLY A 316 55.49 26.31 -18.12
N MET A 317 56.46 26.29 -19.01
CA MET A 317 57.37 25.15 -19.18
C MET A 317 58.38 25.05 -18.02
N ASN A 318 58.85 26.14 -17.45
CA ASN A 318 59.80 26.10 -16.31
C ASN A 318 59.15 25.62 -15.01
N LEU A 319 57.89 25.91 -14.78
CA LEU A 319 57.13 25.37 -13.61
C LEU A 319 56.92 23.85 -13.70
N SER A 320 56.81 23.32 -14.90
CA SER A 320 56.71 21.86 -15.14
C SER A 320 57.99 21.08 -14.87
N LEU A 321 59.16 21.71 -15.09
CA LEU A 321 60.47 21.06 -14.92
C LEU A 321 60.94 21.04 -13.45
N ILE A 322 60.45 21.94 -12.60
CA ILE A 322 60.90 21.99 -11.20
C ILE A 322 60.31 20.84 -10.35
N HIS A 323 59.21 20.22 -10.78
CA HIS A 323 58.61 19.08 -10.07
C HIS A 323 59.13 17.70 -10.48
N ILE A 324 60.03 17.62 -11.48
CA ILE A 324 60.58 16.33 -11.94
C ILE A 324 61.97 16.03 -11.32
N SER A 325 62.59 16.93 -10.57
CA SER A 325 63.98 16.82 -10.12
C SER A 325 64.19 16.68 -8.62
N GLU A 326 63.27 16.07 -7.84
CA GLU A 326 63.63 15.55 -6.53
C GLU A 326 63.40 14.04 -6.43
N PRO A 327 64.46 13.24 -6.56
CA PRO A 327 64.46 11.88 -6.05
C PRO A 327 65.13 11.88 -4.66
N THR A 328 64.36 11.61 -3.65
CA THR A 328 64.83 10.84 -2.46
C THR A 328 63.65 10.40 -1.64
#